data_35a41ce4530436377bd24d688527e812
#
_entry.id   35a41ce4530436377bd24d688527e812
#
_cell.length_a   1.000
_cell.length_b   1.000
_cell.length_c   1.000
_cell.angle_alpha   90.00
_cell.angle_beta   90.00
_cell.angle_gamma   90.00
#
_symmetry.space_group_name_H-M   'P 1'
#
loop_
_entity.id
_entity.type
_entity.pdbx_description
1 polymer ?
#
loop_
_entity_poly.entity_id
_entity_poly.type
_entity_poly.pdbx_seq_one_letter_code
_entity_poly.pdbx_strand_id
1 'polypeptide(L)'
;MQEADFDMQLKRAECPAKVAEIVEKTIKAVYPHYYPYGAVKFFLDLHQEDRIREAAGREEIYFAIVQGEIVGTGSIRGNEICRLFILPEYQGKGYGSRMMDLLEDMVFRQYQVIHIDASFPAESMYLKRGYRIETYEKIETESGDYLCYHTMEKNKDFQQNELGRFRK
;
A
#
# COMPACT_ATOMS: atom_id res chain seq x y z
N MET A 1 4.62 -24.73 -5.63
CA MET A 1 5.34 -23.78 -4.75
C MET A 1 4.42 -23.53 -3.57
N GLN A 2 4.77 -23.99 -2.39
CA GLN A 2 3.95 -23.78 -1.19
C GLN A 2 3.86 -22.27 -0.98
N GLU A 3 2.63 -21.74 -0.91
CA GLU A 3 2.38 -20.45 -0.30
C GLU A 3 3.00 -20.51 1.09
N ALA A 4 4.05 -19.75 1.32
CA ALA A 4 4.59 -19.61 2.65
C ALA A 4 3.50 -18.93 3.48
N ASP A 5 2.85 -19.71 4.31
CA ASP A 5 1.90 -19.23 5.31
C ASP A 5 2.72 -18.39 6.31
N PHE A 6 2.93 -17.13 5.95
CA PHE A 6 3.58 -16.19 6.85
C PHE A 6 2.57 -15.87 7.94
N ASP A 7 2.89 -16.24 9.17
CA ASP A 7 2.18 -15.76 10.35
C ASP A 7 2.40 -14.24 10.49
N MET A 8 1.76 -13.49 9.58
CA MET A 8 1.77 -12.02 9.59
C MET A 8 0.61 -11.51 10.43
N GLN A 9 0.93 -10.64 11.36
CA GLN A 9 -0.05 -9.93 12.19
C GLN A 9 -0.04 -8.45 11.86
N LEU A 10 -1.22 -7.83 11.80
CA LEU A 10 -1.36 -6.38 11.76
C LEU A 10 -1.56 -5.85 13.19
N LYS A 11 -0.71 -4.93 13.59
CA LYS A 11 -0.81 -4.24 14.88
C LYS A 11 -0.94 -2.73 14.66
N ARG A 12 -1.84 -2.08 15.41
CA ARG A 12 -1.99 -0.61 15.36
C ARG A 12 -0.64 0.07 15.57
N ALA A 13 -0.31 1.00 14.70
CA ALA A 13 0.92 1.78 14.77
C ALA A 13 0.71 2.99 15.68
N GLU A 14 1.24 2.91 16.88
CA GLU A 14 1.15 3.98 17.89
C GLU A 14 2.34 4.96 17.82
N CYS A 15 3.33 4.68 16.97
CA CYS A 15 4.55 5.48 16.83
C CYS A 15 4.68 6.07 15.42
N PRO A 16 4.21 7.31 15.17
CA PRO A 16 4.33 7.98 13.87
C PRO A 16 5.77 8.07 13.35
N ALA A 17 6.76 8.28 14.24
CA ALA A 17 8.17 8.33 13.87
C ALA A 17 8.64 7.01 13.25
N LYS A 18 8.21 5.87 13.79
CA LYS A 18 8.57 4.56 13.22
C LYS A 18 7.90 4.30 11.88
N VAL A 19 6.66 4.75 11.68
CA VAL A 19 5.98 4.72 10.39
C VAL A 19 6.75 5.56 9.38
N ALA A 20 7.12 6.80 9.73
CA ALA A 20 7.89 7.70 8.87
C ALA A 20 9.24 7.08 8.46
N GLU A 21 9.97 6.46 9.39
CA GLU A 21 11.24 5.78 9.12
C GLU A 21 11.08 4.67 8.08
N ILE A 22 10.05 3.82 8.21
CA ILE A 22 9.78 2.72 7.26
C ILE A 22 9.48 3.28 5.87
N VAL A 23 8.62 4.27 5.81
CA VAL A 23 8.18 4.89 4.54
C VAL A 23 9.36 5.59 3.86
N GLU A 24 10.12 6.41 4.60
CA GLU A 24 11.29 7.14 4.09
C GLU A 24 12.33 6.17 3.52
N LYS A 25 12.69 5.13 4.28
CA LYS A 25 13.67 4.11 3.87
C LYS A 25 13.23 3.42 2.57
N THR A 26 11.95 3.09 2.48
CA THR A 26 11.40 2.41 1.30
C THR A 26 11.35 3.34 0.09
N ILE A 27 10.86 4.57 0.25
CA ILE A 27 10.80 5.55 -0.84
C ILE A 27 12.20 5.82 -1.38
N LYS A 28 13.19 6.08 -0.52
CA LYS A 28 14.58 6.34 -0.95
C LYS A 28 15.22 5.19 -1.70
N ALA A 29 14.89 3.96 -1.35
CA ALA A 29 15.45 2.77 -1.99
C ALA A 29 14.77 2.42 -3.32
N VAL A 30 13.47 2.64 -3.46
CA VAL A 30 12.66 2.13 -4.56
C VAL A 30 12.26 3.21 -5.57
N TYR A 31 11.76 4.35 -5.11
CA TYR A 31 11.10 5.34 -5.96
C TYR A 31 12.02 6.03 -6.98
N PRO A 32 13.32 6.27 -6.72
CA PRO A 32 14.23 6.83 -7.73
C PRO A 32 14.35 6.02 -9.01
N HIS A 33 14.00 4.73 -8.99
CA HIS A 33 13.97 3.87 -10.17
C HIS A 33 12.75 4.09 -11.07
N TYR A 34 11.72 4.81 -10.57
CA TYR A 34 10.44 5.00 -11.24
C TYR A 34 10.07 6.46 -11.46
N TYR A 35 10.60 7.36 -10.66
CA TYR A 35 10.19 8.76 -10.61
C TYR A 35 11.38 9.72 -10.67
N PRO A 36 11.19 10.92 -11.26
CA PRO A 36 12.17 12.00 -11.20
C PRO A 36 12.32 12.53 -9.76
N TYR A 37 13.42 13.23 -9.52
CA TYR A 37 13.79 13.73 -8.20
C TYR A 37 12.68 14.53 -7.50
N GLY A 38 12.02 15.45 -8.21
CA GLY A 38 10.95 16.27 -7.64
C GLY A 38 9.74 15.45 -7.16
N ALA A 39 9.39 14.38 -7.90
CA ALA A 39 8.33 13.48 -7.49
C ALA A 39 8.74 12.65 -6.26
N VAL A 40 9.98 12.16 -6.21
CA VAL A 40 10.51 11.45 -5.02
C VAL A 40 10.49 12.37 -3.80
N LYS A 41 10.95 13.62 -3.95
CA LYS A 41 10.90 14.62 -2.88
C LYS A 41 9.47 14.87 -2.40
N PHE A 42 8.52 15.00 -3.32
CA PHE A 42 7.11 15.18 -2.98
C PHE A 42 6.57 14.02 -2.12
N PHE A 43 6.88 12.76 -2.50
CA PHE A 43 6.50 11.60 -1.69
C PHE A 43 7.12 11.62 -0.29
N LEU A 44 8.38 12.00 -0.18
CA LEU A 44 9.05 12.11 1.11
C LEU A 44 8.41 13.20 1.99
N ASP A 45 8.11 14.37 1.42
CA ASP A 45 7.47 15.47 2.14
C ASP A 45 6.04 15.09 2.60
N LEU A 46 5.30 14.34 1.78
CA LEU A 46 3.95 13.86 2.10
C LEU A 46 3.94 12.87 3.28
N HIS A 47 5.04 12.18 3.53
CA HIS A 47 5.14 11.10 4.51
C HIS A 47 6.08 11.44 5.69
N GLN A 48 6.35 12.72 5.93
CA GLN A 48 7.08 13.16 7.14
C GLN A 48 6.28 12.84 8.41
N GLU A 49 6.97 12.70 9.54
CA GLU A 49 6.36 12.31 10.81
C GLU A 49 5.13 13.15 11.19
N ASP A 50 5.20 14.48 11.04
CA ASP A 50 4.09 15.37 11.36
C ASP A 50 2.87 15.10 10.49
N ARG A 51 3.06 14.80 9.21
CA ARG A 51 1.98 14.42 8.29
C ARG A 51 1.36 13.07 8.65
N ILE A 52 2.17 12.13 9.07
CA ILE A 52 1.70 10.82 9.54
C ILE A 52 0.94 10.96 10.84
N ARG A 53 1.41 11.79 11.76
CA ARG A 53 0.73 12.11 13.02
C ARG A 53 -0.63 12.75 12.78
N GLU A 54 -0.72 13.70 11.86
CA GLU A 54 -1.99 14.30 11.43
C GLU A 54 -2.92 13.26 10.78
N ALA A 55 -2.37 12.40 9.92
CA ALA A 55 -3.13 11.34 9.26
C ALA A 55 -3.71 10.32 10.24
N ALA A 56 -3.00 10.00 11.33
CA ALA A 56 -3.47 9.06 12.36
C ALA A 56 -4.79 9.46 13.03
N GLY A 57 -5.22 10.72 12.91
CA GLY A 57 -6.57 11.17 13.30
C GLY A 57 -7.68 10.79 12.32
N ARG A 58 -7.32 10.37 11.10
CA ARG A 58 -8.25 10.09 9.99
C ARG A 58 -8.10 8.68 9.41
N GLU A 59 -6.97 8.05 9.65
CA GLU A 59 -6.59 6.76 9.12
C GLU A 59 -6.30 5.79 10.25
N GLU A 60 -6.56 4.52 10.00
CA GLU A 60 -6.10 3.43 10.84
C GLU A 60 -4.77 2.91 10.29
N ILE A 61 -3.67 3.24 10.95
CA ILE A 61 -2.32 2.85 10.52
C ILE A 61 -1.89 1.58 11.25
N TYR A 62 -1.30 0.64 10.51
CA TYR A 62 -0.85 -0.65 11.02
C TYR A 62 0.61 -0.92 10.68
N PHE A 63 1.31 -1.60 11.59
CA PHE A 63 2.54 -2.32 11.30
C PHE A 63 2.21 -3.75 10.86
N ALA A 64 2.90 -4.23 9.83
CA ALA A 64 2.95 -5.64 9.49
C ALA A 64 4.10 -6.29 10.27
N ILE A 65 3.78 -7.31 11.06
CA ILE A 65 4.74 -8.01 11.93
C ILE A 65 4.82 -9.47 11.51
N VAL A 66 6.03 -9.95 11.28
CA VAL A 66 6.34 -11.33 10.96
C VAL A 66 7.46 -11.81 11.90
N GLN A 67 7.24 -12.88 12.63
CA GLN A 67 8.21 -13.44 13.59
C GLN A 67 8.75 -12.40 14.62
N GLY A 68 7.89 -11.46 15.02
CA GLY A 68 8.23 -10.38 15.96
C GLY A 68 8.90 -9.16 15.33
N GLU A 69 9.25 -9.20 14.04
CA GLU A 69 9.90 -8.10 13.34
C GLU A 69 8.89 -7.28 12.55
N ILE A 70 9.04 -5.95 12.55
CA ILE A 70 8.23 -5.06 11.70
C ILE A 70 8.80 -5.12 10.28
N VAL A 71 8.00 -5.62 9.34
CA VAL A 71 8.38 -5.76 7.93
C VAL A 71 7.81 -4.67 7.03
N GLY A 72 6.81 -3.92 7.50
CA GLY A 72 6.16 -2.88 6.70
C GLY A 72 5.08 -2.13 7.46
N THR A 73 4.40 -1.24 6.75
CA THR A 73 3.27 -0.45 7.23
C THR A 73 2.21 -0.29 6.14
N GLY A 74 0.97 -0.08 6.54
CA GLY A 74 -0.15 0.25 5.67
C GLY A 74 -1.27 0.89 6.46
N SER A 75 -2.17 1.60 5.81
CA SER A 75 -3.29 2.24 6.48
C SER A 75 -4.61 2.09 5.75
N ILE A 76 -5.70 2.26 6.49
CA ILE A 76 -7.07 2.26 5.99
C ILE A 76 -7.71 3.60 6.35
N ARG A 77 -8.34 4.22 5.35
CA ARG A 77 -9.17 5.42 5.50
C ARG A 77 -10.53 5.17 4.86
N GLY A 78 -11.54 4.79 5.65
CA GLY A 78 -12.82 4.35 5.11
C GLY A 78 -12.66 3.12 4.22
N ASN A 79 -12.99 3.22 2.94
CA ASN A 79 -12.80 2.16 1.95
C ASN A 79 -11.53 2.29 1.11
N GLU A 80 -10.61 3.12 1.53
CA GLU A 80 -9.32 3.33 0.87
C GLU A 80 -8.19 2.66 1.64
N ILE A 81 -7.35 1.89 0.93
CA ILE A 81 -6.08 1.38 1.46
C ILE A 81 -4.97 2.30 0.97
N CYS A 82 -4.18 2.81 1.88
CA CYS A 82 -3.10 3.75 1.60
C CYS A 82 -1.83 3.41 2.38
N ARG A 83 -0.72 4.07 2.03
CA ARG A 83 0.59 3.94 2.71
C ARG A 83 1.11 2.52 2.82
N LEU A 84 0.87 1.67 1.82
CA LEU A 84 1.41 0.32 1.81
C LEU A 84 2.90 0.35 1.45
N PHE A 85 3.75 0.10 2.42
CA PHE A 85 5.20 0.05 2.26
C PHE A 85 5.77 -1.17 2.97
N ILE A 86 6.54 -1.97 2.23
CA ILE A 86 7.34 -3.07 2.79
C ILE A 86 8.80 -2.63 2.76
N LEU A 87 9.50 -2.79 3.88
CA LEU A 87 10.91 -2.47 3.98
C LEU A 87 11.71 -3.17 2.88
N PRO A 88 12.71 -2.51 2.27
CA PRO A 88 13.44 -3.05 1.11
C PRO A 88 14.00 -4.45 1.34
N GLU A 89 14.55 -4.73 2.52
CA GLU A 89 15.12 -6.03 2.90
C GLU A 89 14.09 -7.18 3.01
N TYR A 90 12.81 -6.83 3.05
CA TYR A 90 11.69 -7.78 3.13
C TYR A 90 10.90 -7.89 1.83
N GLN A 91 11.22 -7.11 0.80
CA GLN A 91 10.56 -7.17 -0.50
C GLN A 91 10.88 -8.46 -1.27
N GLY A 92 10.02 -8.79 -2.25
CA GLY A 92 10.20 -9.99 -3.07
C GLY A 92 9.91 -11.32 -2.37
N LYS A 93 9.38 -11.28 -1.15
CA LYS A 93 9.07 -12.46 -0.32
C LYS A 93 7.56 -12.71 -0.14
N GLY A 94 6.70 -11.93 -0.81
CA GLY A 94 5.25 -12.06 -0.71
C GLY A 94 4.61 -11.27 0.46
N TYR A 95 5.38 -10.56 1.27
CA TYR A 95 4.83 -9.84 2.43
C TYR A 95 3.85 -8.73 2.05
N GLY A 96 4.10 -8.01 0.95
CA GLY A 96 3.17 -6.98 0.47
C GLY A 96 1.81 -7.58 0.08
N SER A 97 1.81 -8.71 -0.62
CA SER A 97 0.60 -9.42 -0.99
C SER A 97 -0.16 -9.93 0.24
N ARG A 98 0.55 -10.50 1.21
CA ARG A 98 -0.05 -10.98 2.46
C ARG A 98 -0.63 -9.84 3.29
N MET A 99 0.06 -8.70 3.36
CA MET A 99 -0.46 -7.51 4.04
C MET A 99 -1.74 -7.01 3.38
N MET A 100 -1.77 -7.01 2.04
CA MET A 100 -2.99 -6.64 1.28
C MET A 100 -4.14 -7.59 1.57
N ASP A 101 -3.93 -8.91 1.69
CA ASP A 101 -5.00 -9.86 2.06
C ASP A 101 -5.67 -9.43 3.36
N LEU A 102 -4.87 -9.09 4.38
CA LEU A 102 -5.38 -8.70 5.68
C LEU A 102 -6.11 -7.34 5.64
N LEU A 103 -5.57 -6.35 4.93
CA LEU A 103 -6.20 -5.03 4.80
C LEU A 103 -7.49 -5.10 3.96
N GLU A 104 -7.48 -5.84 2.85
CA GLU A 104 -8.67 -6.04 2.02
C GLU A 104 -9.79 -6.73 2.82
N ASP A 105 -9.48 -7.76 3.60
CA ASP A 105 -10.46 -8.44 4.46
C ASP A 105 -11.08 -7.47 5.47
N MET A 106 -10.28 -6.57 6.05
CA MET A 106 -10.80 -5.57 6.99
C MET A 106 -11.75 -4.60 6.31
N VAL A 107 -11.39 -4.06 5.13
CA VAL A 107 -12.22 -3.12 4.38
C VAL A 107 -13.50 -3.80 3.88
N PHE A 108 -13.40 -5.00 3.32
CA PHE A 108 -14.55 -5.74 2.79
C PHE A 108 -15.56 -6.22 3.84
N ARG A 109 -15.25 -6.13 5.13
CA ARG A 109 -16.25 -6.34 6.20
C ARG A 109 -17.29 -5.23 6.25
N GLN A 110 -16.94 -4.02 5.80
CA GLN A 110 -17.81 -2.84 5.92
C GLN A 110 -18.17 -2.24 4.55
N TYR A 111 -17.35 -2.44 3.52
CA TYR A 111 -17.49 -1.81 2.20
C TYR A 111 -17.54 -2.85 1.08
N GLN A 112 -18.14 -2.49 -0.04
CA GLN A 112 -18.22 -3.33 -1.23
C GLN A 112 -17.11 -3.05 -2.25
N VAL A 113 -16.44 -1.91 -2.12
CA VAL A 113 -15.42 -1.43 -3.05
C VAL A 113 -14.22 -0.91 -2.27
N ILE A 114 -13.02 -1.28 -2.71
CA ILE A 114 -11.76 -0.72 -2.21
C ILE A 114 -11.19 0.21 -3.27
N HIS A 115 -10.73 1.39 -2.85
CA HIS A 115 -9.98 2.33 -3.67
C HIS A 115 -8.51 2.38 -3.24
N ILE A 116 -7.64 2.60 -4.22
CA ILE A 116 -6.19 2.73 -4.03
C ILE A 116 -5.66 3.78 -5.00
N ASP A 117 -4.77 4.65 -4.51
CA ASP A 117 -3.88 5.45 -5.34
C ASP A 117 -2.58 4.66 -5.54
N ALA A 118 -2.43 4.08 -6.73
CA ALA A 118 -1.34 3.16 -7.03
C ALA A 118 -0.12 3.91 -7.58
N SER A 119 0.97 3.92 -6.82
CA SER A 119 2.28 4.31 -7.34
C SER A 119 2.82 3.26 -8.31
N PHE A 120 3.64 3.65 -9.29
CA PHE A 120 4.16 2.75 -10.31
C PHE A 120 4.88 1.50 -9.78
N PRO A 121 5.70 1.56 -8.71
CA PRO A 121 6.31 0.36 -8.13
C PRO A 121 5.33 -0.72 -7.69
N ALA A 122 4.12 -0.34 -7.26
CA ALA A 122 3.13 -1.25 -6.68
C ALA A 122 2.03 -1.66 -7.67
N GLU A 123 1.90 -0.98 -8.80
CA GLU A 123 0.78 -1.14 -9.74
C GLU A 123 0.59 -2.57 -10.23
N SER A 124 1.67 -3.24 -10.61
CA SER A 124 1.60 -4.62 -11.10
C SER A 124 1.05 -5.61 -10.07
N MET A 125 1.33 -5.38 -8.79
CA MET A 125 0.77 -6.17 -7.70
C MET A 125 -0.74 -5.98 -7.61
N TYR A 126 -1.21 -4.74 -7.68
CA TYR A 126 -2.65 -4.43 -7.62
C TYR A 126 -3.42 -5.00 -8.82
N LEU A 127 -2.87 -4.88 -10.03
CA LEU A 127 -3.48 -5.48 -11.24
C LEU A 127 -3.64 -7.00 -11.08
N LYS A 128 -2.61 -7.70 -10.61
CA LYS A 128 -2.67 -9.16 -10.34
C LYS A 128 -3.68 -9.53 -9.26
N ARG A 129 -4.00 -8.61 -8.35
CA ARG A 129 -5.01 -8.79 -7.30
C ARG A 129 -6.44 -8.48 -7.77
N GLY A 130 -6.64 -8.12 -9.03
CA GLY A 130 -7.96 -7.82 -9.60
C GLY A 130 -8.40 -6.38 -9.45
N TYR A 131 -7.52 -5.47 -9.07
CA TYR A 131 -7.80 -4.04 -9.16
C TYR A 131 -7.86 -3.60 -10.62
N ARG A 132 -8.73 -2.65 -10.91
CA ARG A 132 -8.88 -2.03 -12.23
C ARG A 132 -8.48 -0.57 -12.16
N ILE A 133 -7.79 -0.09 -13.19
CA ILE A 133 -7.45 1.33 -13.34
C ILE A 133 -8.74 2.10 -13.66
N GLU A 134 -9.00 3.16 -12.89
CA GLU A 134 -10.09 4.09 -13.12
C GLU A 134 -9.60 5.34 -13.86
N THR A 135 -8.57 6.00 -13.30
CA THR A 135 -8.02 7.24 -13.86
C THR A 135 -6.50 7.24 -13.83
N TYR A 136 -5.91 8.04 -14.72
CA TYR A 136 -4.52 8.44 -14.66
C TYR A 136 -4.45 9.85 -14.10
N GLU A 137 -3.70 10.02 -13.04
CA GLU A 137 -3.52 11.30 -12.35
C GLU A 137 -2.07 11.76 -12.43
N LYS A 138 -1.89 13.08 -12.46
CA LYS A 138 -0.57 13.71 -12.38
C LYS A 138 -0.63 14.96 -11.51
N ILE A 139 0.40 15.13 -10.71
CA ILE A 139 0.61 16.29 -9.87
C ILE A 139 1.91 16.94 -10.29
N GLU A 140 1.88 18.23 -10.64
CA GLU A 140 3.10 19.01 -10.88
C GLU A 140 3.76 19.32 -9.53
N THR A 141 5.04 19.04 -9.42
CA THR A 141 5.83 19.30 -8.22
C THR A 141 6.46 20.71 -8.28
N GLU A 142 6.93 21.22 -7.15
CA GLU A 142 7.60 22.52 -7.08
C GLU A 142 8.83 22.65 -7.99
N SER A 143 9.48 21.52 -8.30
CA SER A 143 10.64 21.47 -9.22
C SER A 143 10.25 21.35 -10.69
N GLY A 144 8.96 21.35 -11.03
CA GLY A 144 8.45 21.21 -12.40
C GLY A 144 8.39 19.78 -12.90
N ASP A 145 8.75 18.79 -12.08
CA ASP A 145 8.53 17.37 -12.36
C ASP A 145 7.06 17.01 -12.16
N TYR A 146 6.66 15.85 -12.70
CA TYR A 146 5.33 15.30 -12.48
C TYR A 146 5.40 14.03 -11.66
N LEU A 147 4.56 13.97 -10.61
CA LEU A 147 4.21 12.73 -9.94
C LEU A 147 3.00 12.13 -10.64
N CYS A 148 3.17 10.97 -11.22
CA CYS A 148 2.11 10.26 -11.94
C CYS A 148 1.70 9.00 -11.19
N TYR A 149 0.41 8.74 -11.14
CA TYR A 149 -0.15 7.54 -10.52
C TYR A 149 -1.49 7.17 -11.13
N HIS A 150 -1.97 5.97 -10.84
CA HIS A 150 -3.32 5.56 -11.19
C HIS A 150 -4.20 5.49 -9.95
N THR A 151 -5.45 5.96 -10.06
CA THR A 151 -6.48 5.54 -9.13
C THR A 151 -7.00 4.19 -9.57
N MET A 152 -7.19 3.28 -8.63
CA MET A 152 -7.63 1.92 -8.90
C MET A 152 -8.72 1.49 -7.94
N GLU A 153 -9.59 0.60 -8.38
CA GLU A 153 -10.64 0.02 -7.54
C GLU A 153 -10.70 -1.51 -7.64
N LYS A 154 -11.22 -2.13 -6.58
CA LYS A 154 -11.55 -3.55 -6.53
C LYS A 154 -12.90 -3.74 -5.90
N ASN A 155 -13.79 -4.48 -6.57
CA ASN A 155 -15.10 -4.85 -6.06
C ASN A 155 -15.04 -6.20 -5.34
N LYS A 156 -15.78 -6.34 -4.24
CA LYS A 156 -15.85 -7.56 -3.44
C LYS A 156 -16.33 -8.78 -4.23
N ASP A 157 -17.30 -8.60 -5.12
CA ASP A 157 -17.92 -9.69 -5.88
C ASP A 157 -17.04 -10.27 -6.98
N PHE A 158 -15.92 -9.62 -7.31
CA PHE A 158 -14.99 -10.11 -8.32
C PHE A 158 -14.25 -11.39 -7.86
N GLN A 159 -14.06 -11.59 -6.55
CA GLN A 159 -13.42 -12.79 -6.00
C GLN A 159 -14.27 -14.06 -6.13
N GLN A 160 -15.60 -13.94 -6.13
CA GLN A 160 -16.51 -15.13 -6.19
C GLN A 160 -16.66 -15.71 -7.60
N ASN A 161 -16.49 -14.90 -8.65
CA ASN A 161 -16.68 -15.35 -10.02
C ASN A 161 -15.48 -16.10 -10.62
N GLU A 162 -14.27 -15.87 -10.16
CA GLU A 162 -13.11 -16.65 -10.62
C GLU A 162 -13.00 -18.01 -9.97
N LEU A 163 -13.33 -18.14 -8.69
CA LEU A 163 -13.39 -19.45 -8.00
C LEU A 163 -14.50 -20.37 -8.53
N GLY A 164 -15.57 -19.78 -9.10
CA GLY A 164 -16.67 -20.54 -9.72
C GLY A 164 -16.36 -21.06 -11.14
N ARG A 165 -15.40 -20.48 -11.86
CA ARG A 165 -15.04 -20.90 -13.24
C ARG A 165 -14.09 -22.09 -13.30
N PHE A 166 -13.40 -22.42 -12.22
CA PHE A 166 -12.49 -23.58 -12.15
C PHE A 166 -13.12 -24.83 -11.54
N ARG A 167 -14.43 -24.83 -11.26
CA ARG A 167 -15.19 -25.99 -10.75
C ARG A 167 -16.22 -26.51 -11.76
N LYS A 168 -15.84 -26.63 -13.03
CA LYS A 168 -16.61 -27.43 -14.00
C LYS A 168 -15.67 -28.29 -14.81
#